data_8e386cac4ea659e2981a23100b1d9ff8
#
_entry.id   8e386cac4ea659e2981a23100b1d9ff8
#
_cell.length_a   1.000
_cell.length_b   1.000
_cell.length_c   1.000
_cell.angle_alpha   90.00
_cell.angle_beta   90.00
_cell.angle_gamma   90.00
#
_symmetry.space_group_name_H-M   'P 1'
#
loop_
_entity.id
_entity.type
_entity.pdbx_description
1 polymer ?
#
loop_
_entity_poly.entity_id
_entity_poly.type
_entity_poly.pdbx_seq_one_letter_code
_entity_poly.pdbx_strand_id
1 'polypeptide(L)'
;MSAVVTEARVRFLVPPPGLGSLTDFTLSAVTEELYSLRATDAEGVRLFLLDPRPFFPEHAPRVSEESLAELGTQEPAVLVVVRPGDGEAPTANLLAPVLLNPETGAAVQTILEGSTYPLRAPVRP
;
A
#
# COMPACT_ATOMS: atom_id res chain seq x y z
N MET A 1 -2.12 16.34 21.32
CA MET A 1 -2.53 15.31 20.41
C MET A 1 -2.16 15.67 18.97
N SER A 2 -1.57 14.76 18.35
CA SER A 2 -1.20 14.98 16.96
C SER A 2 -2.46 15.13 16.09
N ALA A 3 -2.43 16.07 15.21
CA ALA A 3 -3.45 16.16 14.20
C ALA A 3 -3.38 14.91 13.34
N VAL A 4 -4.52 14.31 13.09
CA VAL A 4 -4.58 13.20 12.18
C VAL A 4 -4.38 13.76 10.78
N VAL A 5 -3.30 13.34 10.12
CA VAL A 5 -3.11 13.71 8.74
C VAL A 5 -4.09 12.89 7.94
N THR A 6 -5.15 13.54 7.47
CA THR A 6 -6.20 12.83 6.72
C THR A 6 -5.84 12.67 5.26
N GLU A 7 -4.91 13.47 4.77
CA GLU A 7 -4.46 13.39 3.38
C GLU A 7 -2.96 13.56 3.28
N ALA A 8 -2.33 12.78 2.41
CA ALA A 8 -0.91 12.89 2.14
C ALA A 8 -0.65 12.62 0.67
N ARG A 9 0.34 13.31 0.11
CA ARG A 9 0.76 13.06 -1.27
C ARG A 9 1.67 11.84 -1.30
N VAL A 10 1.43 10.99 -2.28
CA VAL A 10 2.23 9.79 -2.51
C VAL A 10 2.71 9.82 -3.94
N ARG A 11 4.00 9.62 -4.12
CA ARG A 11 4.60 9.50 -5.44
C ARG A 11 5.30 8.17 -5.57
N PHE A 12 4.83 7.36 -6.51
CA PHE A 12 5.49 6.09 -6.80
C PHE A 12 6.74 6.34 -7.64
N LEU A 13 7.83 5.69 -7.25
CA LEU A 13 9.09 5.77 -7.98
C LEU A 13 8.99 5.08 -9.33
N VAL A 14 8.14 4.04 -9.38
CA VAL A 14 7.79 3.34 -10.61
C VAL A 14 6.27 3.21 -10.61
N PRO A 15 5.59 3.43 -11.73
CA PRO A 15 4.12 3.30 -11.75
C PRO A 15 3.67 1.95 -11.24
N PRO A 16 2.66 1.91 -10.37
CA PRO A 16 2.15 0.62 -9.89
C PRO A 16 1.51 -0.17 -11.03
N PRO A 17 1.64 -1.50 -11.00
CA PRO A 17 1.10 -2.34 -12.07
C PRO A 17 -0.39 -2.13 -12.30
N GLY A 18 -0.80 -2.10 -13.56
CA GLY A 18 -2.21 -1.99 -13.92
C GLY A 18 -2.76 -0.58 -13.95
N LEU A 19 -1.97 0.43 -13.63
CA LEU A 19 -2.42 1.82 -13.60
C LEU A 19 -1.73 2.70 -14.63
N GLY A 20 -1.26 2.11 -15.72
CA GLY A 20 -0.60 2.87 -16.78
C GLY A 20 0.66 3.55 -16.28
N SER A 21 0.79 4.84 -16.56
CA SER A 21 1.97 5.63 -16.16
C SER A 21 1.70 6.52 -14.94
N LEU A 22 0.59 6.30 -14.23
CA LEU A 22 0.25 7.13 -13.08
C LEU A 22 1.22 6.91 -11.92
N THR A 23 1.73 8.01 -11.38
CA THR A 23 2.67 7.96 -10.24
C THR A 23 2.23 8.80 -9.06
N ASP A 24 1.44 9.84 -9.30
CA ASP A 24 1.03 10.79 -8.25
C ASP A 24 -0.36 10.46 -7.72
N PHE A 25 -0.45 10.28 -6.42
CA PHE A 25 -1.69 9.90 -5.75
C PHE A 25 -1.87 10.71 -4.46
N THR A 26 -3.10 10.73 -3.98
CA THR A 26 -3.43 11.26 -2.66
C THR A 26 -3.92 10.13 -1.78
N LEU A 27 -3.27 9.95 -0.64
CA LEU A 27 -3.62 8.94 0.35
C LEU A 27 -4.52 9.59 1.39
N SER A 28 -5.68 9.00 1.63
CA SER A 28 -6.65 9.50 2.61
C SER A 28 -7.08 8.39 3.56
N ALA A 29 -7.13 8.69 4.85
CA ALA A 29 -7.59 7.70 5.83
C ALA A 29 -9.09 7.50 5.72
N VAL A 30 -9.52 6.24 5.67
CA VAL A 30 -10.93 5.85 5.72
C VAL A 30 -11.27 5.36 7.13
N THR A 31 -10.42 4.49 7.67
CA THR A 31 -10.47 4.04 9.06
C THR A 31 -9.05 4.09 9.61
N GLU A 32 -8.83 3.56 10.81
CA GLU A 32 -7.48 3.49 11.37
C GLU A 32 -6.56 2.61 10.55
N GLU A 33 -7.09 1.59 9.88
CA GLU A 33 -6.28 0.64 9.13
C GLU A 33 -6.46 0.74 7.62
N LEU A 34 -7.53 1.38 7.15
CA LEU A 34 -7.85 1.42 5.73
C LEU A 34 -7.68 2.82 5.17
N TYR A 35 -7.06 2.89 4.00
CA TYR A 35 -6.80 4.14 3.29
C TYR A 35 -7.32 4.05 1.86
N SER A 36 -7.75 5.17 1.32
CA SER A 36 -7.97 5.27 -0.12
C SER A 36 -6.77 5.96 -0.76
N LEU A 37 -6.43 5.51 -1.96
CA LEU A 37 -5.32 6.08 -2.73
C LEU A 37 -5.89 6.48 -4.08
N ARG A 38 -6.05 7.79 -4.30
CA ARG A 38 -6.66 8.34 -5.51
C ARG A 38 -5.59 8.96 -6.40
N ALA A 39 -5.65 8.66 -7.70
CA ALA A 39 -4.76 9.29 -8.66
C ALA A 39 -5.08 10.79 -8.76
N THR A 40 -4.04 11.62 -8.75
CA THR A 40 -4.23 13.06 -8.86
C THR A 40 -4.52 13.49 -10.30
N ASP A 41 -4.01 12.74 -11.26
CA ASP A 41 -4.09 13.09 -12.68
C ASP A 41 -5.13 12.29 -13.47
N ALA A 42 -5.92 11.46 -12.80
CA ALA A 42 -6.91 10.64 -13.49
C ALA A 42 -8.11 10.41 -12.58
N GLU A 43 -9.22 11.07 -12.87
CA GLU A 43 -10.46 10.86 -12.13
C GLU A 43 -10.92 9.41 -12.26
N GLY A 44 -11.46 8.89 -11.16
CA GLY A 44 -11.99 7.53 -11.14
C GLY A 44 -10.95 6.45 -10.87
N VAL A 45 -9.67 6.77 -10.86
CA VAL A 45 -8.63 5.79 -10.53
C VAL A 45 -8.38 5.84 -9.04
N ARG A 46 -8.75 4.76 -8.35
CA ARG A 46 -8.61 4.67 -6.91
C ARG A 46 -8.30 3.24 -6.48
N LEU A 47 -7.41 3.13 -5.51
CA LEU A 47 -7.11 1.87 -4.84
C LEU A 47 -7.43 2.01 -3.36
N PHE A 48 -7.60 0.89 -2.69
CA PHE A 48 -7.63 0.85 -1.24
C PHE A 48 -6.39 0.17 -0.72
N LEU A 49 -5.79 0.75 0.30
CA LEU A 49 -4.61 0.20 0.96
C LEU A 49 -4.94 -0.07 2.42
N LEU A 50 -4.41 -1.16 2.94
CA LEU A 50 -4.69 -1.62 4.30
C LEU A 50 -3.38 -1.77 5.06
N ASP A 51 -3.39 -1.38 6.33
CA ASP A 51 -2.31 -1.76 7.25
C ASP A 51 -2.53 -3.24 7.58
N PRO A 52 -1.63 -4.13 7.17
CA PRO A 52 -1.86 -5.56 7.33
C PRO A 52 -1.68 -6.07 8.75
N ARG A 53 -1.03 -5.33 9.63
CA ARG A 53 -0.64 -5.82 10.95
C ARG A 53 -1.79 -6.34 11.81
N PRO A 54 -2.95 -5.64 11.91
CA PRO A 54 -4.04 -6.16 12.73
C PRO A 54 -4.72 -7.40 12.15
N PHE A 55 -4.61 -7.61 10.84
CA PHE A 55 -5.32 -8.68 10.14
C PHE A 55 -4.44 -9.85 9.77
N PHE A 56 -3.16 -9.61 9.56
CA PHE A 56 -2.21 -10.62 9.13
C PHE A 56 -0.92 -10.49 9.94
N PRO A 57 -0.97 -10.85 11.23
CA PRO A 57 0.20 -10.64 12.11
C PRO A 57 1.44 -11.42 11.71
N GLU A 58 1.29 -12.44 10.88
CA GLU A 58 2.42 -13.23 10.39
C GLU A 58 3.04 -12.66 9.11
N HIS A 59 2.45 -11.61 8.56
CA HIS A 59 2.98 -10.96 7.37
C HIS A 59 4.20 -10.13 7.77
N ALA A 60 5.37 -10.62 7.42
CA ALA A 60 6.64 -9.99 7.76
C ALA A 60 7.52 -9.91 6.51
N PRO A 61 7.20 -9.00 5.59
CA PRO A 61 7.93 -8.92 4.33
C PRO A 61 9.38 -8.51 4.56
N ARG A 62 10.27 -9.16 3.82
CA ARG A 62 11.68 -8.77 3.80
C ARG A 62 11.86 -7.77 2.67
N VAL A 63 12.30 -6.57 3.02
CA VAL A 63 12.52 -5.51 2.06
C VAL A 63 14.01 -5.46 1.74
N SER A 64 14.35 -5.40 0.44
CA SER A 64 15.73 -5.33 0.02
C SER A 64 16.37 -4.00 0.41
N GLU A 65 17.68 -4.02 0.64
CA GLU A 65 18.41 -2.78 0.92
C GLU A 65 18.32 -1.80 -0.25
N GLU A 66 18.25 -2.32 -1.46
CA GLU A 66 18.08 -1.51 -2.66
C GLU A 66 16.77 -0.73 -2.61
N SER A 67 15.68 -1.40 -2.25
CA SER A 67 14.38 -0.72 -2.12
C SER A 67 14.40 0.33 -1.02
N LEU A 68 15.01 0.01 0.11
CA LEU A 68 15.13 0.96 1.22
C LEU A 68 15.94 2.19 0.81
N ALA A 69 17.02 1.99 0.06
CA ALA A 69 17.83 3.10 -0.43
C ALA A 69 17.05 3.98 -1.40
N GLU A 70 16.29 3.38 -2.31
CA GLU A 70 15.47 4.13 -3.25
C GLU A 70 14.38 4.93 -2.55
N LEU A 71 13.79 4.36 -1.51
CA LEU A 71 12.76 5.06 -0.73
C LEU A 71 13.33 6.12 0.20
N GLY A 72 14.60 6.01 0.54
CA GLY A 72 15.24 6.95 1.43
C GLY A 72 14.90 6.75 2.91
N THR A 73 14.49 5.56 3.30
CA THR A 73 14.19 5.26 4.69
C THR A 73 14.50 3.80 5.02
N GLN A 74 14.90 3.56 6.26
CA GLN A 74 15.13 2.20 6.76
C GLN A 74 13.87 1.61 7.39
N GLU A 75 12.84 2.43 7.61
CA GLU A 75 11.61 2.01 8.25
C GLU A 75 10.38 2.44 7.44
N PRO A 76 10.17 1.87 6.26
CA PRO A 76 9.01 2.22 5.47
C PRO A 76 7.72 1.72 6.11
N ALA A 77 6.64 2.45 5.88
CA ALA A 77 5.32 1.91 6.17
C ALA A 77 5.00 0.83 5.14
N VAL A 78 4.38 -0.24 5.59
CA VAL A 78 4.00 -1.36 4.72
C VAL A 78 2.48 -1.40 4.64
N LEU A 79 1.96 -1.24 3.43
CA LEU A 79 0.52 -1.28 3.17
C LEU A 79 0.26 -2.30 2.07
N VAL A 80 -0.94 -2.87 2.06
CA VAL A 80 -1.29 -3.86 1.04
C VAL A 80 -2.54 -3.42 0.31
N VAL A 81 -2.60 -3.72 -0.99
CA VAL A 81 -3.76 -3.39 -1.81
C VAL A 81 -4.90 -4.33 -1.46
N VAL A 82 -6.08 -3.75 -1.24
CA VAL A 82 -7.29 -4.50 -0.89
C VAL A 82 -8.29 -4.35 -2.02
N ARG A 83 -8.92 -5.46 -2.39
CA ARG A 83 -10.02 -5.47 -3.34
C ARG A 83 -11.30 -5.76 -2.59
N PRO A 84 -12.33 -4.90 -2.74
CA PRO A 84 -13.64 -5.18 -2.16
C PRO A 84 -14.22 -6.47 -2.74
N GLY A 85 -14.91 -7.24 -1.92
CA GLY A 85 -15.61 -8.43 -2.38
C GLY A 85 -17.06 -8.12 -2.69
N ASP A 86 -17.62 -8.78 -3.70
CA ASP A 86 -19.04 -8.68 -4.01
C ASP A 86 -19.79 -9.71 -3.20
N GLY A 87 -20.25 -9.32 -2.00
CA GLY A 87 -20.93 -10.22 -1.09
C GLY A 87 -20.00 -11.18 -0.36
N GLU A 88 -18.71 -11.06 -0.57
CA GLU A 88 -17.69 -11.88 0.09
C GLU A 88 -16.72 -10.97 0.84
N ALA A 89 -15.86 -11.57 1.65
CA ALA A 89 -14.83 -10.80 2.34
C ALA A 89 -13.91 -10.14 1.33
N PRO A 90 -13.45 -8.90 1.58
CA PRO A 90 -12.44 -8.32 0.73
C PRO A 90 -11.14 -9.12 0.79
N THR A 91 -10.31 -8.97 -0.23
CA THR A 91 -9.03 -9.69 -0.29
C THR A 91 -7.87 -8.72 -0.32
N ALA A 92 -6.75 -9.12 0.30
CA ALA A 92 -5.54 -8.33 0.36
C ALA A 92 -4.42 -9.00 -0.41
N ASN A 93 -3.65 -8.19 -1.13
CA ASN A 93 -2.47 -8.69 -1.85
C ASN A 93 -1.27 -8.65 -0.91
N LEU A 94 -0.98 -9.76 -0.27
CA LEU A 94 0.16 -9.87 0.64
C LEU A 94 1.48 -10.14 -0.09
N LEU A 95 1.39 -10.53 -1.36
CA LEU A 95 2.58 -10.86 -2.16
C LEU A 95 3.29 -9.62 -2.69
N ALA A 96 2.56 -8.55 -2.91
CA ALA A 96 3.13 -7.33 -3.50
C ALA A 96 2.75 -6.09 -2.69
N PRO A 97 3.32 -5.91 -1.50
CA PRO A 97 2.99 -4.76 -0.66
C PRO A 97 3.49 -3.45 -1.25
N VAL A 98 2.85 -2.37 -0.84
CA VAL A 98 3.29 -1.02 -1.12
C VAL A 98 4.14 -0.55 0.04
N LEU A 99 5.35 -0.12 -0.25
CA LEU A 99 6.26 0.44 0.74
C LEU A 99 6.24 1.95 0.60
N LEU A 100 6.10 2.64 1.70
CA LEU A 100 5.94 4.10 1.71
C LEU A 100 6.92 4.74 2.67
N ASN A 101 7.61 5.78 2.21
CA ASN A 101 8.37 6.65 3.09
C ASN A 101 7.39 7.69 3.64
N PRO A 102 7.03 7.63 4.93
CA PRO A 102 6.01 8.52 5.47
C PRO A 102 6.46 9.99 5.55
N GLU A 103 7.75 10.26 5.48
CA GLU A 103 8.25 11.63 5.53
C GLU A 103 8.22 12.32 4.18
N THR A 104 8.50 11.59 3.10
CA THR A 104 8.59 12.18 1.76
C THR A 104 7.42 11.86 0.85
N GLY A 105 6.69 10.79 1.15
CA GLY A 105 5.62 10.31 0.28
C GLY A 105 6.10 9.42 -0.85
N ALA A 106 7.40 9.13 -0.93
CA ALA A 106 7.91 8.22 -1.94
C ALA A 106 7.40 6.81 -1.67
N ALA A 107 7.01 6.11 -2.72
CA ALA A 107 6.42 4.77 -2.59
C ALA A 107 6.87 3.85 -3.71
N VAL A 108 6.81 2.57 -3.45
CA VAL A 108 7.05 1.54 -4.44
C VAL A 108 6.23 0.30 -4.09
N GLN A 109 5.67 -0.34 -5.09
CA GLN A 109 5.04 -1.65 -4.91
C GLN A 109 6.06 -2.70 -5.29
N THR A 110 6.34 -3.62 -4.39
CA THR A 110 7.38 -4.63 -4.60
C THR A 110 6.79 -6.03 -4.50
N ILE A 111 7.23 -6.90 -5.40
CA ILE A 111 6.82 -8.31 -5.36
C ILE A 111 7.81 -9.05 -4.47
N LEU A 112 7.28 -9.79 -3.47
CA LEU A 112 8.09 -10.54 -2.53
C LEU A 112 8.48 -11.89 -3.16
N GLU A 113 9.52 -11.87 -3.97
CA GLU A 113 9.99 -13.07 -4.64
C GLU A 113 10.44 -14.13 -3.64
N GLY A 114 10.14 -15.37 -3.95
CA GLY A 114 10.48 -16.49 -3.09
C GLY A 114 9.56 -16.67 -1.88
N SER A 115 8.60 -15.78 -1.68
CA SER A 115 7.63 -15.93 -0.59
C SER A 115 6.41 -16.72 -1.07
N THR A 116 5.67 -17.25 -0.10
CA THR A 116 4.42 -17.96 -0.37
C THR A 116 3.19 -17.13 0.02
N TYR A 117 3.38 -15.83 0.24
CA TYR A 117 2.26 -14.96 0.58
C TYR A 117 1.21 -14.94 -0.52
N PRO A 118 -0.07 -15.04 -0.17
CA PRO A 118 -1.13 -15.08 -1.18
C PRO A 118 -1.37 -13.72 -1.81
N LEU A 119 -1.77 -13.78 -3.08
CA LEU A 119 -2.17 -12.61 -3.83
C LEU A 119 -3.56 -12.11 -3.41
N ARG A 120 -4.39 -13.01 -2.89
CA ARG A 120 -5.77 -12.72 -2.50
C ARG A 120 -6.10 -13.34 -1.16
N ALA A 121 -5.54 -12.79 -0.10
CA ALA A 121 -5.80 -13.26 1.25
C ALA A 121 -7.11 -12.63 1.75
N PRO A 122 -8.08 -13.43 2.24
CA PRO A 122 -9.31 -12.86 2.78
C PRO A 122 -9.02 -11.99 3.99
N VAL A 123 -9.59 -10.79 4.01
CA VAL A 123 -9.47 -9.87 5.15
C VAL A 123 -10.65 -10.13 6.07
N ARG A 124 -10.37 -10.59 7.28
CA ARG A 124 -11.39 -10.90 8.27
C ARG A 124 -11.09 -10.20 9.58
N PRO A 125 -12.14 -9.75 10.26
CA PRO A 125 -11.96 -9.10 11.56
C PRO A 125 -11.39 -10.05 12.60
#